data_76cf6b678e993f4ad6f361966edc020c
#
_entry.id   76cf6b678e993f4ad6f361966edc020c
#
_cell.length_a   1.000
_cell.length_b   1.000
_cell.length_c   1.000
_cell.angle_alpha   90.00
_cell.angle_beta   90.00
_cell.angle_gamma   90.00
#
_symmetry.space_group_name_H-M   'P 1'
#
loop_
_entity.id
_entity.type
_entity.pdbx_description
1 polymer ?
#
loop_
_entity_poly.entity_id
_entity_poly.type
_entity_poly.pdbx_seq_one_letter_code
_entity_poly.pdbx_strand_id
1 'polypeptide(L)'
;MPNWNFKVVPCNKLQIEKNLVFNVIGLVLIALVYACNGANNEHSKITIAAAANTQYAFEPILEKFSEKTGISCELIIGSSGKHTAQIIEGAPFDVFVSADMKYPLMLYKKGLTTASPEIYAYGKLVLWTMVDGLHISIENLNDYAINHIALANPKTAPYGQAALEVLEKHGILDSLKNKLVYGESVAQTNQFIYSKSAEIGFTAQSVVLAPEMKGKGNWVKVNDSSYNRISQGVVVIDQPNRNNSQAYKFYKFLFSKEAKIILKEFGYSVDE
;
A
#
# COMPACT_ATOMS: atom_id res chain seq x y z
N MET A 1 -3.66 73.79 -63.99
CA MET A 1 -2.94 72.53 -63.82
C MET A 1 -2.43 72.47 -62.40
N PRO A 2 -2.88 71.58 -61.53
CA PRO A 2 -2.44 71.54 -60.15
C PRO A 2 -1.17 70.66 -60.04
N ASN A 3 -0.12 71.19 -59.40
CA ASN A 3 1.12 70.50 -59.08
C ASN A 3 0.93 69.58 -57.90
N TRP A 4 1.10 68.30 -58.14
CA TRP A 4 1.14 67.28 -57.08
C TRP A 4 2.60 67.06 -56.62
N ASN A 5 2.96 67.50 -55.41
CA ASN A 5 4.26 67.23 -54.78
C ASN A 5 4.14 65.90 -54.01
N PHE A 6 4.71 64.81 -54.53
CA PHE A 6 4.86 63.57 -53.82
C PHE A 6 6.08 63.65 -52.90
N LYS A 7 5.87 63.66 -51.57
CA LYS A 7 6.95 63.45 -50.62
C LYS A 7 7.30 61.95 -50.56
N VAL A 8 8.45 61.61 -51.04
CA VAL A 8 9.02 60.26 -50.91
C VAL A 8 9.50 60.11 -49.48
N VAL A 9 8.90 59.18 -48.69
CA VAL A 9 9.32 58.80 -47.34
C VAL A 9 10.47 57.81 -47.48
N PRO A 10 11.64 58.02 -46.84
CA PRO A 10 12.77 57.14 -47.02
C PRO A 10 12.48 55.77 -46.40
N CYS A 11 12.75 54.69 -47.17
CA CYS A 11 12.49 53.30 -46.90
C CYS A 11 13.25 52.73 -45.65
N ASN A 12 14.22 53.49 -45.10
CA ASN A 12 15.02 53.05 -43.96
C ASN A 12 14.33 53.00 -42.60
N LYS A 13 13.24 53.79 -42.41
CA LYS A 13 12.53 53.78 -41.12
C LYS A 13 11.71 52.51 -40.90
N LEU A 14 11.10 51.95 -41.96
CA LEU A 14 10.31 50.70 -41.87
C LEU A 14 11.17 49.45 -41.59
N GLN A 15 12.43 49.47 -42.02
CA GLN A 15 13.36 48.35 -41.81
C GLN A 15 13.85 48.26 -40.37
N ILE A 16 14.07 49.41 -39.73
CA ILE A 16 14.52 49.50 -38.33
C ILE A 16 13.40 49.04 -37.36
N GLU A 17 12.18 49.44 -37.61
CA GLU A 17 11.03 49.00 -36.78
C GLU A 17 10.76 47.51 -36.88
N LYS A 18 10.87 46.91 -38.08
CA LYS A 18 10.74 45.45 -38.25
C LYS A 18 11.80 44.66 -37.50
N ASN A 19 13.05 45.11 -37.54
CA ASN A 19 14.15 44.44 -36.83
C ASN A 19 14.00 44.59 -35.31
N LEU A 20 13.50 45.70 -34.80
CA LEU A 20 13.25 45.91 -33.37
C LEU A 20 12.13 45.00 -32.87
N VAL A 21 11.03 44.90 -33.63
CA VAL A 21 9.90 44.01 -33.30
C VAL A 21 10.36 42.53 -33.31
N PHE A 22 11.17 42.11 -34.28
CA PHE A 22 11.67 40.76 -34.37
C PHE A 22 12.59 40.40 -33.21
N ASN A 23 13.48 41.32 -32.78
CA ASN A 23 14.35 41.17 -31.63
C ASN A 23 13.57 41.11 -30.29
N VAL A 24 12.51 41.92 -30.15
CA VAL A 24 11.67 41.91 -28.95
C VAL A 24 10.86 40.61 -28.87
N ILE A 25 10.32 40.12 -29.99
CA ILE A 25 9.64 38.81 -30.04
C ILE A 25 10.60 37.66 -29.72
N GLY A 26 11.84 37.71 -30.22
CA GLY A 26 12.87 36.74 -29.91
C GLY A 26 13.25 36.70 -28.41
N LEU A 27 13.39 37.89 -27.78
CA LEU A 27 13.64 38.02 -26.35
C LEU A 27 12.47 37.52 -25.49
N VAL A 28 11.24 37.76 -25.88
CA VAL A 28 10.03 37.26 -25.19
C VAL A 28 9.92 35.75 -25.32
N LEU A 29 10.22 35.19 -26.50
CA LEU A 29 10.25 33.72 -26.69
C LEU A 29 11.32 33.06 -25.87
N ILE A 30 12.52 33.66 -25.76
CA ILE A 30 13.60 33.16 -24.91
C ILE A 30 13.22 33.25 -23.42
N ALA A 31 12.57 34.34 -22.99
CA ALA A 31 12.08 34.48 -21.61
C ALA A 31 10.99 33.45 -21.27
N LEU A 32 10.12 33.10 -22.21
CA LEU A 32 9.10 32.06 -22.04
C LEU A 32 9.72 30.65 -21.90
N VAL A 33 10.81 30.36 -22.61
CA VAL A 33 11.54 29.08 -22.47
C VAL A 33 12.23 28.96 -21.10
N TYR A 34 12.75 30.08 -20.54
CA TYR A 34 13.32 30.10 -19.19
C TYR A 34 12.27 30.07 -18.09
N ALA A 35 11.05 30.59 -18.33
CA ALA A 35 9.96 30.52 -17.36
C ALA A 35 9.39 29.10 -17.18
N CYS A 36 9.55 28.20 -18.17
CA CYS A 36 9.17 26.80 -18.06
C CYS A 36 10.16 25.93 -17.25
N ASN A 37 11.33 26.47 -16.89
CA ASN A 37 12.24 25.86 -15.91
C ASN A 37 11.92 26.28 -14.45
N GLY A 38 10.64 26.56 -14.15
CA GLY A 38 10.15 26.62 -12.78
C GLY A 38 10.49 25.30 -12.11
N ALA A 39 11.23 25.37 -11.01
CA ALA A 39 11.66 24.25 -10.21
C ALA A 39 10.50 23.22 -10.15
N ASN A 40 10.67 22.09 -10.82
CA ASN A 40 9.97 20.88 -10.46
C ASN A 40 10.35 20.61 -9.00
N ASN A 41 9.62 21.18 -8.06
CA ASN A 41 9.36 20.51 -6.80
C ASN A 41 8.55 19.26 -7.19
N GLU A 42 9.22 18.28 -7.81
CA GLU A 42 8.77 16.93 -7.72
C GLU A 42 8.63 16.65 -6.22
N HIS A 43 7.42 16.82 -5.70
CA HIS A 43 7.08 16.24 -4.41
C HIS A 43 7.52 14.79 -4.55
N SER A 44 8.62 14.50 -3.93
CA SER A 44 9.22 13.20 -3.99
C SER A 44 8.19 12.19 -3.52
N LYS A 45 7.71 11.34 -4.43
CA LYS A 45 6.67 10.36 -4.18
C LYS A 45 7.29 8.97 -4.19
N ILE A 46 6.98 8.17 -3.17
CA ILE A 46 7.31 6.75 -3.15
C ILE A 46 6.04 5.91 -3.26
N THR A 47 6.13 4.79 -3.97
CA THR A 47 5.04 3.83 -4.13
C THR A 47 5.32 2.59 -3.30
N ILE A 48 4.43 2.30 -2.36
CA ILE A 48 4.56 1.23 -1.38
C ILE A 48 3.56 0.13 -1.72
N ALA A 49 4.04 -1.04 -2.13
CA ALA A 49 3.23 -2.24 -2.23
C ALA A 49 3.06 -2.84 -0.83
N ALA A 50 1.83 -2.90 -0.31
CA ALA A 50 1.58 -3.33 1.06
C ALA A 50 0.52 -4.43 1.16
N ALA A 51 0.77 -5.38 2.04
CA ALA A 51 -0.16 -6.44 2.35
C ALA A 51 -1.45 -5.87 2.97
N ALA A 52 -2.61 -6.38 2.57
CA ALA A 52 -3.91 -5.80 2.85
C ALA A 52 -4.28 -5.71 4.35
N ASN A 53 -3.63 -6.48 5.21
CA ASN A 53 -3.78 -6.35 6.65
C ASN A 53 -3.23 -5.03 7.22
N THR A 54 -2.35 -4.34 6.47
CA THR A 54 -1.75 -3.07 6.92
C THR A 54 -2.58 -1.84 6.58
N GLN A 55 -3.62 -1.98 5.76
CA GLN A 55 -4.39 -0.88 5.19
C GLN A 55 -4.66 0.26 6.18
N TYR A 56 -5.27 -0.05 7.31
CA TYR A 56 -5.67 0.97 8.30
C TYR A 56 -4.49 1.49 9.15
N ALA A 57 -3.57 0.61 9.54
CA ALA A 57 -2.42 1.00 10.34
C ALA A 57 -1.41 1.87 9.57
N PHE A 58 -1.35 1.68 8.25
CA PHE A 58 -0.39 2.42 7.43
C PHE A 58 -0.85 3.83 7.08
N GLU A 59 -2.14 4.13 7.06
CA GLU A 59 -2.62 5.50 6.85
C GLU A 59 -1.98 6.50 7.84
N PRO A 60 -2.11 6.35 9.16
CA PRO A 60 -1.47 7.27 10.11
C PRO A 60 0.08 7.18 10.12
N ILE A 61 0.66 6.04 9.77
CA ILE A 61 2.12 5.90 9.62
C ILE A 61 2.62 6.76 8.45
N LEU A 62 1.94 6.71 7.30
CA LEU A 62 2.31 7.46 6.10
C LEU A 62 2.06 8.96 6.28
N GLU A 63 0.98 9.35 6.93
CA GLU A 63 0.70 10.73 7.31
C GLU A 63 1.84 11.28 8.14
N LYS A 64 2.22 10.57 9.21
CA LYS A 64 3.32 10.98 10.11
C LYS A 64 4.67 11.04 9.43
N PHE A 65 4.94 10.10 8.53
CA PHE A 65 6.15 10.09 7.71
C PHE A 65 6.19 11.30 6.77
N SER A 66 5.08 11.59 6.08
CA SER A 66 4.97 12.71 5.15
C SER A 66 5.11 14.06 5.86
N GLU A 67 4.49 14.23 7.03
CA GLU A 67 4.65 15.43 7.88
C GLU A 67 6.12 15.70 8.24
N LYS A 68 6.86 14.63 8.59
CA LYS A 68 8.27 14.75 9.03
C LYS A 68 9.25 14.97 7.90
N THR A 69 8.97 14.45 6.72
CA THR A 69 9.97 14.35 5.63
C THR A 69 9.64 15.16 4.40
N GLY A 70 8.38 15.58 4.25
CA GLY A 70 7.88 16.18 3.02
C GLY A 70 7.74 15.19 1.84
N ILE A 71 7.97 13.87 2.09
CA ILE A 71 7.87 12.83 1.06
C ILE A 71 6.42 12.33 1.01
N SER A 72 5.78 12.42 -0.14
CA SER A 72 4.46 11.84 -0.35
C SER A 72 4.55 10.33 -0.60
N CYS A 73 3.54 9.59 -0.15
CA CYS A 73 3.48 8.14 -0.31
C CYS A 73 2.20 7.74 -1.06
N GLU A 74 2.34 6.78 -1.96
CA GLU A 74 1.21 6.06 -2.55
C GLU A 74 1.19 4.65 -2.00
N LEU A 75 0.08 4.27 -1.39
CA LEU A 75 -0.11 2.94 -0.82
C LEU A 75 -0.95 2.07 -1.75
N ILE A 76 -0.36 1.00 -2.26
CA ILE A 76 -1.04 0.03 -3.10
C ILE A 76 -1.30 -1.23 -2.29
N ILE A 77 -2.57 -1.49 -2.01
CA ILE A 77 -3.02 -2.61 -1.16
C ILE A 77 -3.32 -3.85 -1.99
N GLY A 78 -2.80 -4.99 -1.52
CA GLY A 78 -3.04 -6.29 -2.16
C GLY A 78 -2.58 -7.47 -1.29
N SER A 79 -2.59 -8.69 -1.82
CA SER A 79 -1.96 -9.82 -1.14
C SER A 79 -0.44 -9.82 -1.35
N SER A 80 0.31 -10.33 -0.37
CA SER A 80 1.78 -10.39 -0.44
C SER A 80 2.27 -11.14 -1.67
N GLY A 81 1.62 -12.25 -2.04
CA GLY A 81 1.97 -13.03 -3.22
C GLY A 81 1.68 -12.30 -4.53
N LYS A 82 0.57 -11.55 -4.63
CA LYS A 82 0.24 -10.73 -5.82
C LYS A 82 1.29 -9.64 -6.03
N HIS A 83 1.62 -8.89 -4.99
CA HIS A 83 2.67 -7.87 -5.07
C HIS A 83 4.03 -8.46 -5.45
N THR A 84 4.37 -9.63 -4.89
CA THR A 84 5.61 -10.33 -5.26
C THR A 84 5.65 -10.66 -6.75
N ALA A 85 4.56 -11.19 -7.31
CA ALA A 85 4.48 -11.47 -8.74
C ALA A 85 4.62 -10.18 -9.57
N GLN A 86 3.93 -9.10 -9.20
CA GLN A 86 4.05 -7.80 -9.84
C GLN A 86 5.47 -7.23 -9.82
N ILE A 87 6.18 -7.35 -8.68
CA ILE A 87 7.57 -6.89 -8.54
C ILE A 87 8.50 -7.71 -9.45
N ILE A 88 8.31 -9.03 -9.53
CA ILE A 88 9.08 -9.92 -10.42
C ILE A 88 8.87 -9.53 -11.88
N GLU A 89 7.66 -9.09 -12.26
CA GLU A 89 7.32 -8.60 -13.59
C GLU A 89 7.72 -7.12 -13.82
N GLY A 90 8.42 -6.49 -12.88
CA GLY A 90 8.96 -5.14 -13.03
C GLY A 90 8.00 -4.01 -12.65
N ALA A 91 6.97 -4.27 -11.85
CA ALA A 91 6.11 -3.20 -11.34
C ALA A 91 6.94 -2.17 -10.55
N PRO A 92 6.68 -0.85 -10.72
CA PRO A 92 7.55 0.22 -10.24
C PRO A 92 7.28 0.58 -8.76
N PHE A 93 7.34 -0.41 -7.89
CA PHE A 93 7.25 -0.22 -6.44
C PHE A 93 8.61 0.14 -5.85
N ASP A 94 8.64 1.05 -4.88
CA ASP A 94 9.84 1.46 -4.17
C ASP A 94 10.08 0.65 -2.90
N VAL A 95 8.99 0.32 -2.19
CA VAL A 95 9.02 -0.48 -0.95
C VAL A 95 7.99 -1.58 -1.03
N PHE A 96 8.35 -2.77 -0.55
CA PHE A 96 7.41 -3.87 -0.36
C PHE A 96 7.26 -4.20 1.12
N VAL A 97 6.02 -4.16 1.60
CA VAL A 97 5.59 -4.48 2.96
C VAL A 97 4.73 -5.72 2.92
N SER A 98 5.30 -6.83 3.33
CA SER A 98 4.66 -8.16 3.28
C SER A 98 4.07 -8.55 4.63
N ALA A 99 3.03 -9.39 4.59
CA ALA A 99 2.46 -10.01 5.79
C ALA A 99 3.24 -11.25 6.25
N ASP A 100 4.33 -11.62 5.59
CA ASP A 100 5.26 -12.68 6.01
C ASP A 100 6.70 -12.38 5.56
N MET A 101 7.63 -13.26 5.92
CA MET A 101 9.03 -13.21 5.47
C MET A 101 9.29 -14.01 4.19
N LYS A 102 8.39 -14.93 3.81
CA LYS A 102 8.57 -15.81 2.64
C LYS A 102 8.74 -15.00 1.35
N TYR A 103 7.85 -14.04 1.13
CA TYR A 103 7.82 -13.26 -0.10
C TYR A 103 8.97 -12.24 -0.20
N PRO A 104 9.29 -11.45 0.84
CA PRO A 104 10.45 -10.57 0.80
C PRO A 104 11.77 -11.33 0.61
N LEU A 105 11.93 -12.50 1.28
CA LEU A 105 13.10 -13.36 1.10
C LEU A 105 13.19 -13.93 -0.33
N MET A 106 12.06 -14.21 -0.97
CA MET A 106 12.03 -14.64 -2.38
C MET A 106 12.56 -13.54 -3.30
N LEU A 107 12.14 -12.29 -3.11
CA LEU A 107 12.61 -11.14 -3.89
C LEU A 107 14.12 -10.90 -3.65
N TYR A 108 14.57 -10.98 -2.42
CA TYR A 108 15.98 -10.85 -2.06
C TYR A 108 16.84 -11.92 -2.76
N LYS A 109 16.43 -13.18 -2.72
CA LYS A 109 17.12 -14.29 -3.40
C LYS A 109 17.17 -14.11 -4.93
N LYS A 110 16.23 -13.38 -5.50
CA LYS A 110 16.21 -13.02 -6.94
C LYS A 110 17.03 -11.77 -7.27
N GLY A 111 17.65 -11.11 -6.28
CA GLY A 111 18.42 -9.87 -6.48
C GLY A 111 17.55 -8.64 -6.81
N LEU A 112 16.27 -8.65 -6.41
CA LEU A 112 15.32 -7.56 -6.69
C LEU A 112 15.19 -6.57 -5.53
N THR A 113 16.00 -6.69 -4.48
CA THR A 113 15.99 -5.81 -3.31
C THR A 113 17.38 -5.31 -2.98
N THR A 114 17.46 -4.11 -2.44
CA THR A 114 18.74 -3.45 -2.09
C THR A 114 19.45 -4.10 -0.91
N ALA A 115 18.73 -4.82 -0.04
CA ALA A 115 19.24 -5.51 1.14
C ALA A 115 18.32 -6.68 1.52
N SER A 116 18.77 -7.49 2.49
CA SER A 116 17.93 -8.54 3.08
C SER A 116 16.71 -7.94 3.79
N PRO A 117 15.56 -8.66 3.79
CA PRO A 117 14.37 -8.20 4.49
C PRO A 117 14.55 -8.23 6.01
N GLU A 118 13.87 -7.30 6.68
CA GLU A 118 13.77 -7.26 8.14
C GLU A 118 12.32 -7.38 8.59
N ILE A 119 12.12 -7.93 9.80
CA ILE A 119 10.80 -8.04 10.43
C ILE A 119 10.50 -6.70 11.12
N TYR A 120 9.43 -6.03 10.71
CA TYR A 120 9.01 -4.77 11.32
C TYR A 120 7.91 -4.94 12.38
N ALA A 121 7.12 -6.02 12.29
CA ALA A 121 6.02 -6.31 13.21
C ALA A 121 5.57 -7.77 13.12
N TYR A 122 4.72 -8.18 14.07
CA TYR A 122 4.04 -9.47 14.08
C TYR A 122 2.54 -9.26 14.12
N GLY A 123 1.86 -9.85 13.13
CA GLY A 123 0.42 -9.77 13.02
C GLY A 123 -0.30 -10.77 13.93
N LYS A 124 -1.59 -10.50 14.18
CA LYS A 124 -2.49 -11.35 14.96
C LYS A 124 -3.72 -11.72 14.15
N LEU A 125 -4.13 -12.97 14.24
CA LEU A 125 -5.33 -13.49 13.60
C LEU A 125 -6.54 -13.36 14.54
N VAL A 126 -7.68 -12.98 13.99
CA VAL A 126 -8.95 -12.92 14.70
C VAL A 126 -10.03 -13.61 13.88
N LEU A 127 -11.07 -14.07 14.56
CA LEU A 127 -12.32 -14.51 13.96
C LEU A 127 -13.34 -13.38 14.13
N TRP A 128 -14.03 -12.96 13.04
CA TRP A 128 -14.90 -11.80 13.01
C TRP A 128 -16.21 -12.11 12.30
N THR A 129 -17.31 -11.56 12.83
CA THR A 129 -18.65 -11.63 12.25
C THR A 129 -19.38 -10.31 12.31
N MET A 130 -20.23 -10.05 11.33
CA MET A 130 -21.22 -8.98 11.31
C MET A 130 -22.65 -9.47 11.60
N VAL A 131 -22.82 -10.78 11.86
CA VAL A 131 -24.11 -11.38 12.18
C VAL A 131 -24.36 -11.27 13.67
N ASP A 132 -25.47 -10.61 14.04
CA ASP A 132 -25.86 -10.44 15.44
C ASP A 132 -26.26 -11.78 16.06
N GLY A 133 -25.84 -11.99 17.31
CA GLY A 133 -26.18 -13.21 18.07
C GLY A 133 -25.42 -14.46 17.67
N LEU A 134 -24.56 -14.41 16.64
CA LEU A 134 -23.70 -15.53 16.28
C LEU A 134 -22.63 -15.76 17.34
N HIS A 135 -22.57 -16.99 17.89
CA HIS A 135 -21.52 -17.36 18.85
C HIS A 135 -20.19 -17.60 18.12
N ILE A 136 -19.18 -16.79 18.45
CA ILE A 136 -17.90 -16.79 17.76
C ILE A 136 -16.91 -17.66 18.53
N SER A 137 -16.60 -18.85 18.00
CA SER A 137 -15.46 -19.67 18.45
C SER A 137 -15.01 -20.60 17.32
N ILE A 138 -13.81 -21.13 17.42
CA ILE A 138 -13.30 -22.12 16.45
C ILE A 138 -14.14 -23.40 16.47
N GLU A 139 -14.57 -23.82 17.65
CA GLU A 139 -15.35 -25.03 17.86
C GLU A 139 -16.73 -24.95 17.20
N ASN A 140 -17.27 -23.73 17.10
CA ASN A 140 -18.61 -23.51 16.55
C ASN A 140 -18.66 -23.27 15.03
N LEU A 141 -17.52 -23.32 14.33
CA LEU A 141 -17.50 -23.11 12.87
C LEU A 141 -18.32 -24.15 12.09
N ASN A 142 -18.58 -25.32 12.68
CA ASN A 142 -19.45 -26.34 12.11
C ASN A 142 -20.96 -26.07 12.31
N ASP A 143 -21.34 -25.03 13.08
CA ASP A 143 -22.75 -24.71 13.32
C ASP A 143 -23.53 -24.59 12.01
N TYR A 144 -24.77 -25.02 12.03
CA TYR A 144 -25.68 -24.98 10.87
C TYR A 144 -26.06 -23.54 10.46
N ALA A 145 -25.92 -22.58 11.38
CA ALA A 145 -26.13 -21.15 11.09
C ALA A 145 -24.97 -20.53 10.27
N ILE A 146 -23.85 -21.24 10.13
CA ILE A 146 -22.70 -20.82 9.38
C ILE A 146 -22.62 -21.60 8.06
N ASN A 147 -22.93 -20.97 6.95
CA ASN A 147 -22.84 -21.55 5.61
C ASN A 147 -21.54 -21.18 4.91
N HIS A 148 -21.01 -19.98 5.20
CA HIS A 148 -19.78 -19.47 4.59
C HIS A 148 -18.81 -18.94 5.64
N ILE A 149 -17.58 -19.38 5.54
CA ILE A 149 -16.46 -18.95 6.38
C ILE A 149 -15.44 -18.28 5.47
N ALA A 150 -15.28 -16.97 5.59
CA ALA A 150 -14.33 -16.21 4.77
C ALA A 150 -12.91 -16.31 5.31
N LEU A 151 -11.96 -16.54 4.41
CA LEU A 151 -10.53 -16.42 4.67
C LEU A 151 -9.79 -15.95 3.42
N ALA A 152 -8.64 -15.30 3.58
CA ALA A 152 -7.84 -14.90 2.43
C ALA A 152 -7.24 -16.13 1.74
N ASN A 153 -6.96 -16.04 0.42
CA ASN A 153 -6.40 -17.14 -0.34
C ASN A 153 -5.03 -17.56 0.24
N PRO A 154 -4.90 -18.77 0.80
CA PRO A 154 -3.67 -19.21 1.46
C PRO A 154 -2.47 -19.34 0.51
N LYS A 155 -2.71 -19.44 -0.80
CA LYS A 155 -1.64 -19.50 -1.80
C LYS A 155 -0.89 -18.17 -1.95
N THR A 156 -1.55 -17.04 -1.64
CA THR A 156 -1.02 -15.70 -1.87
C THR A 156 -1.06 -14.78 -0.66
N ALA A 157 -1.85 -15.12 0.37
CA ALA A 157 -2.06 -14.30 1.55
C ALA A 157 -1.65 -15.04 2.84
N PRO A 158 -0.65 -14.55 3.58
CA PRO A 158 -0.16 -15.19 4.81
C PRO A 158 -1.23 -15.36 5.90
N TYR A 159 -2.17 -14.43 6.02
CA TYR A 159 -3.30 -14.58 6.95
C TYR A 159 -4.24 -15.71 6.56
N GLY A 160 -4.38 -16.01 5.27
CA GLY A 160 -5.12 -17.17 4.80
C GLY A 160 -4.42 -18.48 5.14
N GLN A 161 -3.09 -18.50 5.01
CA GLN A 161 -2.28 -19.64 5.44
C GLN A 161 -2.42 -19.88 6.97
N ALA A 162 -2.32 -18.81 7.77
CA ALA A 162 -2.52 -18.90 9.21
C ALA A 162 -3.92 -19.42 9.59
N ALA A 163 -4.96 -19.00 8.85
CA ALA A 163 -6.33 -19.49 9.05
C ALA A 163 -6.44 -20.98 8.76
N LEU A 164 -5.83 -21.49 7.67
CA LEU A 164 -5.78 -22.93 7.39
C LEU A 164 -5.07 -23.70 8.49
N GLU A 165 -3.94 -23.21 8.97
CA GLU A 165 -3.19 -23.84 10.06
C GLU A 165 -4.03 -23.98 11.34
N VAL A 166 -4.86 -22.97 11.65
CA VAL A 166 -5.83 -23.06 12.76
C VAL A 166 -6.82 -24.19 12.54
N LEU A 167 -7.46 -24.24 11.36
CA LEU A 167 -8.45 -25.27 11.04
C LEU A 167 -7.86 -26.68 11.02
N GLU A 168 -6.63 -26.85 10.51
CA GLU A 168 -5.88 -28.09 10.51
C GLU A 168 -5.55 -28.54 11.95
N LYS A 169 -5.01 -27.62 12.78
CA LYS A 169 -4.66 -27.90 14.16
C LYS A 169 -5.84 -28.34 15.02
N HIS A 170 -7.02 -27.77 14.76
CA HIS A 170 -8.27 -28.16 15.43
C HIS A 170 -8.95 -29.38 14.79
N GLY A 171 -8.39 -29.97 13.72
CA GLY A 171 -8.90 -31.16 13.05
C GLY A 171 -10.24 -30.96 12.34
N ILE A 172 -10.61 -29.71 12.03
CA ILE A 172 -11.94 -29.37 11.45
C ILE A 172 -11.86 -28.93 9.99
N LEU A 173 -10.67 -28.82 9.40
CA LEU A 173 -10.51 -28.33 8.02
C LEU A 173 -11.36 -29.15 7.03
N ASP A 174 -11.30 -30.48 7.11
CA ASP A 174 -12.00 -31.37 6.16
C ASP A 174 -13.52 -31.22 6.24
N SER A 175 -14.08 -31.07 7.44
CA SER A 175 -15.53 -30.90 7.65
C SER A 175 -16.02 -29.52 7.17
N LEU A 176 -15.14 -28.52 7.11
CA LEU A 176 -15.47 -27.15 6.73
C LEU A 176 -15.19 -26.82 5.26
N LYS A 177 -14.54 -27.69 4.49
CA LYS A 177 -14.13 -27.43 3.09
C LYS A 177 -15.20 -26.79 2.22
N ASN A 178 -16.42 -27.28 2.33
CA ASN A 178 -17.55 -26.80 1.51
C ASN A 178 -18.12 -25.44 1.99
N LYS A 179 -17.73 -24.99 3.20
CA LYS A 179 -18.12 -23.69 3.75
C LYS A 179 -17.08 -22.61 3.49
N LEU A 180 -15.83 -22.97 3.10
CA LEU A 180 -14.75 -22.03 2.95
C LEU A 180 -14.91 -21.18 1.68
N VAL A 181 -14.89 -19.85 1.83
CA VAL A 181 -14.87 -18.90 0.74
C VAL A 181 -13.58 -18.07 0.79
N TYR A 182 -12.89 -17.99 -0.34
CA TYR A 182 -11.56 -17.40 -0.42
C TYR A 182 -11.58 -16.02 -1.05
N GLY A 183 -11.17 -15.01 -0.27
CA GLY A 183 -10.86 -13.69 -0.79
C GLY A 183 -9.46 -13.66 -1.41
N GLU A 184 -9.23 -12.90 -2.48
CA GLU A 184 -7.90 -12.70 -3.08
C GLU A 184 -6.89 -12.15 -2.06
N SER A 185 -7.37 -11.35 -1.10
CA SER A 185 -6.60 -10.71 -0.04
C SER A 185 -7.42 -10.60 1.23
N VAL A 186 -6.78 -10.18 2.34
CA VAL A 186 -7.48 -9.82 3.58
C VAL A 186 -8.55 -8.74 3.33
N ALA A 187 -8.29 -7.77 2.46
CA ALA A 187 -9.27 -6.72 2.15
C ALA A 187 -10.55 -7.29 1.52
N GLN A 188 -10.45 -8.18 0.54
CA GLN A 188 -11.64 -8.83 -0.05
C GLN A 188 -12.34 -9.76 0.95
N THR A 189 -11.56 -10.48 1.78
CA THR A 189 -12.11 -11.30 2.86
C THR A 189 -12.96 -10.45 3.82
N ASN A 190 -12.46 -9.27 4.19
CA ASN A 190 -13.18 -8.31 5.03
C ASN A 190 -14.48 -7.85 4.38
N GLN A 191 -14.51 -7.67 3.05
CA GLN A 191 -15.72 -7.32 2.32
C GLN A 191 -16.79 -8.43 2.42
N PHE A 192 -16.39 -9.70 2.30
CA PHE A 192 -17.32 -10.83 2.47
C PHE A 192 -17.94 -10.87 3.86
N ILE A 193 -17.15 -10.63 4.91
CA ILE A 193 -17.63 -10.60 6.30
C ILE A 193 -18.50 -9.36 6.50
N TYR A 194 -18.04 -8.18 6.09
CA TYR A 194 -18.73 -6.91 6.30
C TYR A 194 -20.10 -6.86 5.60
N SER A 195 -20.19 -7.39 4.38
CA SER A 195 -21.44 -7.49 3.62
C SER A 195 -22.35 -8.63 4.08
N LYS A 196 -21.92 -9.45 5.05
CA LYS A 196 -22.59 -10.69 5.50
C LYS A 196 -22.75 -11.72 4.38
N SER A 197 -21.93 -11.63 3.31
CA SER A 197 -21.85 -12.70 2.28
C SER A 197 -21.13 -13.94 2.82
N ALA A 198 -20.40 -13.79 3.90
CA ALA A 198 -19.96 -14.87 4.78
C ALA A 198 -20.37 -14.51 6.21
N GLU A 199 -20.96 -15.45 6.91
CA GLU A 199 -21.48 -15.24 8.28
C GLU A 199 -20.33 -14.95 9.25
N ILE A 200 -19.15 -15.52 9.00
CA ILE A 200 -17.96 -15.38 9.84
C ILE A 200 -16.71 -15.50 8.97
N GLY A 201 -15.57 -14.98 9.45
CA GLY A 201 -14.31 -15.18 8.74
C GLY A 201 -13.08 -14.83 9.56
N PHE A 202 -11.94 -15.27 9.05
CA PHE A 202 -10.62 -14.97 9.60
C PHE A 202 -10.08 -13.68 9.00
N THR A 203 -9.64 -12.77 9.86
CA THR A 203 -9.01 -11.51 9.44
C THR A 203 -7.87 -11.10 10.37
N ALA A 204 -7.21 -9.98 10.04
CA ALA A 204 -6.17 -9.41 10.88
C ALA A 204 -6.77 -8.63 12.05
N GLN A 205 -6.17 -8.68 13.22
CA GLN A 205 -6.57 -7.87 14.37
C GLN A 205 -6.52 -6.37 14.06
N SER A 206 -5.59 -5.95 13.22
CA SER A 206 -5.45 -4.56 12.75
C SER A 206 -6.70 -4.02 12.04
N VAL A 207 -7.48 -4.87 11.42
CA VAL A 207 -8.73 -4.48 10.76
C VAL A 207 -9.82 -4.16 11.78
N VAL A 208 -10.06 -5.07 12.72
CA VAL A 208 -11.15 -4.92 13.71
C VAL A 208 -10.84 -3.87 14.78
N LEU A 209 -9.57 -3.47 14.93
CA LEU A 209 -9.14 -2.37 15.81
C LEU A 209 -9.12 -1.02 15.11
N ALA A 210 -9.31 -0.97 13.78
CA ALA A 210 -9.36 0.29 13.06
C ALA A 210 -10.51 1.18 13.57
N PRO A 211 -10.31 2.50 13.70
CA PRO A 211 -11.34 3.42 14.18
C PRO A 211 -12.65 3.29 13.39
N GLU A 212 -12.57 3.09 12.07
CA GLU A 212 -13.71 2.93 11.18
C GLU A 212 -14.49 1.64 11.42
N MET A 213 -13.85 0.65 12.04
CA MET A 213 -14.41 -0.67 12.35
C MET A 213 -14.91 -0.78 13.79
N LYS A 214 -14.69 0.25 14.62
CA LYS A 214 -15.11 0.26 16.02
C LYS A 214 -16.63 0.06 16.14
N GLY A 215 -17.05 -0.96 16.89
CA GLY A 215 -18.46 -1.29 17.11
C GLY A 215 -19.13 -1.98 15.92
N LYS A 216 -18.39 -2.37 14.88
CA LYS A 216 -18.92 -3.10 13.73
C LYS A 216 -18.69 -4.59 13.90
N GLY A 217 -19.79 -5.29 14.21
CA GLY A 217 -19.79 -6.72 14.47
C GLY A 217 -19.07 -7.12 15.77
N ASN A 218 -18.84 -8.41 15.90
CA ASN A 218 -18.17 -9.01 17.05
C ASN A 218 -16.95 -9.83 16.58
N TRP A 219 -15.91 -9.88 17.38
CA TRP A 219 -14.70 -10.64 17.06
C TRP A 219 -14.04 -11.24 18.30
N VAL A 220 -13.29 -12.31 18.09
CA VAL A 220 -12.47 -12.96 19.11
C VAL A 220 -11.05 -13.18 18.61
N LYS A 221 -10.08 -13.12 19.51
CA LYS A 221 -8.70 -13.47 19.17
C LYS A 221 -8.59 -14.98 18.93
N VAL A 222 -7.87 -15.37 17.90
CA VAL A 222 -7.42 -16.74 17.71
C VAL A 222 -6.19 -16.97 18.56
N ASN A 223 -6.11 -18.13 19.22
CA ASN A 223 -4.96 -18.46 20.05
C ASN A 223 -3.67 -18.48 19.21
N ASP A 224 -2.68 -17.70 19.62
CA ASP A 224 -1.38 -17.58 18.92
C ASP A 224 -0.65 -18.93 18.75
N SER A 225 -0.93 -19.92 19.63
CA SER A 225 -0.36 -21.26 19.50
C SER A 225 -1.00 -22.08 18.38
N SER A 226 -2.13 -21.65 17.81
CA SER A 226 -2.88 -22.39 16.79
C SER A 226 -2.37 -22.18 15.36
N TYR A 227 -1.44 -21.24 15.15
CA TYR A 227 -0.85 -20.94 13.84
C TYR A 227 0.59 -20.47 14.00
N ASN A 228 1.36 -20.50 12.91
CA ASN A 228 2.72 -19.98 12.90
C ASN A 228 2.71 -18.45 13.05
N ARG A 229 3.70 -17.92 13.78
CA ARG A 229 3.84 -16.47 14.01
C ARG A 229 3.85 -15.71 12.69
N ILE A 230 2.94 -14.75 12.52
CA ILE A 230 2.81 -13.93 11.31
C ILE A 230 3.89 -12.83 11.35
N SER A 231 5.12 -13.19 10.98
CA SER A 231 6.29 -12.29 10.97
C SER A 231 6.27 -11.43 9.71
N GLN A 232 5.95 -10.15 9.84
CA GLN A 232 5.77 -9.25 8.70
C GLN A 232 7.10 -8.63 8.28
N GLY A 233 7.44 -8.77 7.01
CA GLY A 233 8.72 -8.32 6.45
C GLY A 233 8.59 -7.07 5.60
N VAL A 234 9.67 -6.27 5.57
CA VAL A 234 9.80 -5.11 4.71
C VAL A 234 11.12 -5.14 3.94
N VAL A 235 11.08 -4.70 2.68
CA VAL A 235 12.27 -4.51 1.83
C VAL A 235 12.13 -3.26 0.97
N VAL A 236 13.26 -2.64 0.64
CA VAL A 236 13.38 -1.65 -0.43
C VAL A 236 13.66 -2.39 -1.73
N ILE A 237 12.86 -2.12 -2.76
CA ILE A 237 13.01 -2.73 -4.08
C ILE A 237 14.15 -2.03 -4.82
N ASP A 238 15.01 -2.81 -5.44
CA ASP A 238 16.10 -2.30 -6.27
C ASP A 238 15.56 -1.96 -7.66
N GLN A 239 15.28 -0.66 -7.87
CA GLN A 239 14.76 -0.16 -9.14
C GLN A 239 15.91 0.39 -9.99
N PRO A 240 16.14 -0.14 -11.21
CA PRO A 240 17.14 0.41 -12.11
C PRO A 240 16.90 1.91 -12.35
N ASN A 241 17.96 2.72 -12.23
CA ASN A 241 17.95 4.17 -12.49
C ASN A 241 17.09 5.01 -11.51
N ARG A 242 16.66 4.47 -10.37
CA ARG A 242 15.99 5.23 -9.31
C ARG A 242 16.90 5.46 -8.11
N ASN A 243 16.75 6.64 -7.51
CA ASN A 243 17.40 6.93 -6.24
C ASN A 243 16.55 6.39 -5.08
N ASN A 244 17.00 5.30 -4.48
CA ASN A 244 16.29 4.63 -3.38
C ASN A 244 16.34 5.40 -2.04
N SER A 245 16.95 6.62 -1.99
CA SER A 245 17.15 7.33 -0.71
C SER A 245 15.86 7.63 0.03
N GLN A 246 14.76 7.91 -0.67
CA GLN A 246 13.45 8.19 -0.09
C GLN A 246 12.76 6.92 0.42
N ALA A 247 12.87 5.83 -0.34
CA ALA A 247 12.40 4.50 0.08
C ALA A 247 13.12 4.05 1.36
N TYR A 248 14.43 4.29 1.46
CA TYR A 248 15.20 4.03 2.68
C TYR A 248 14.78 4.90 3.87
N LYS A 249 14.38 6.16 3.65
CA LYS A 249 13.86 7.00 4.73
C LYS A 249 12.56 6.41 5.30
N PHE A 250 11.64 5.95 4.42
CA PHE A 250 10.43 5.28 4.86
C PHE A 250 10.73 3.95 5.56
N TYR A 251 11.59 3.13 4.98
CA TYR A 251 12.05 1.88 5.59
C TYR A 251 12.53 2.11 7.03
N LYS A 252 13.45 3.06 7.26
CA LYS A 252 13.94 3.41 8.60
C LYS A 252 12.84 3.96 9.51
N PHE A 253 11.92 4.76 8.95
CA PHE A 253 10.82 5.32 9.73
C PHE A 253 9.90 4.23 10.28
N LEU A 254 9.70 3.13 9.54
CA LEU A 254 8.86 2.02 9.98
C LEU A 254 9.38 1.34 11.28
N PHE A 255 10.68 1.45 11.55
CA PHE A 255 11.31 0.99 12.79
C PHE A 255 11.40 2.07 13.89
N SER A 256 10.92 3.28 13.62
CA SER A 256 10.93 4.37 14.60
C SER A 256 9.98 4.12 15.76
N LYS A 257 10.21 4.82 16.88
CA LYS A 257 9.33 4.76 18.06
C LYS A 257 7.88 5.15 17.71
N GLU A 258 7.71 6.15 16.84
CA GLU A 258 6.39 6.64 16.42
C GLU A 258 5.62 5.58 15.62
N ALA A 259 6.27 4.95 14.63
CA ALA A 259 5.65 3.89 13.85
C ALA A 259 5.32 2.67 14.72
N LYS A 260 6.23 2.29 15.64
CA LYS A 260 6.00 1.20 16.60
C LYS A 260 4.81 1.46 17.53
N ILE A 261 4.58 2.70 17.98
CA ILE A 261 3.42 3.07 18.78
C ILE A 261 2.14 2.86 17.97
N ILE A 262 2.07 3.39 16.75
CA ILE A 262 0.91 3.23 15.87
C ILE A 262 0.65 1.74 15.60
N LEU A 263 1.68 0.96 15.26
CA LEU A 263 1.52 -0.47 15.04
C LEU A 263 0.93 -1.19 16.26
N LYS A 264 1.37 -0.86 17.48
CA LYS A 264 0.82 -1.42 18.72
C LYS A 264 -0.66 -1.07 18.93
N GLU A 265 -1.07 0.15 18.61
CA GLU A 265 -2.48 0.60 18.68
C GLU A 265 -3.38 -0.23 17.76
N PHE A 266 -2.88 -0.66 16.60
CA PHE A 266 -3.56 -1.56 15.69
C PHE A 266 -3.36 -3.06 16.00
N GLY A 267 -2.82 -3.39 17.19
CA GLY A 267 -2.72 -4.77 17.68
C GLY A 267 -1.54 -5.58 17.16
N TYR A 268 -0.58 -4.94 16.48
CA TYR A 268 0.67 -5.61 16.14
C TYR A 268 1.57 -5.77 17.36
N SER A 269 2.32 -6.85 17.43
CA SER A 269 3.48 -6.94 18.32
C SER A 269 4.72 -6.44 17.56
N VAL A 270 5.58 -5.70 18.24
CA VAL A 270 6.84 -5.19 17.69
C VAL A 270 7.97 -5.50 18.68
N ASP A 271 9.15 -5.81 18.15
CA ASP A 271 10.34 -5.98 18.99
C ASP A 271 10.79 -4.60 19.53
N GLU A 272 11.35 -4.56 20.75
CA GLU A 272 11.76 -3.32 21.44
C GLU A 272 12.98 -2.64 20.77
#